data_387830ae724106611cd411f60c21d208
#
_entry.id   387830ae724106611cd411f60c21d208
#
_cell.length_a   1.000
_cell.length_b   1.000
_cell.length_c   1.000
_cell.angle_alpha   90.00
_cell.angle_beta   90.00
_cell.angle_gamma   90.00
#
_symmetry.space_group_name_H-M   'P 1'
#
loop_
_entity.id
_entity.type
_entity.pdbx_description
1 polymer ?
#
loop_
_entity_poly.entity_id
_entity_poly.type
_entity_poly.pdbx_seq_one_letter_code
_entity_poly.pdbx_strand_id
1 'polypeptide(L)'
;CTTTSHPQIPRPPNTSPADALITQRGVLTVLGRQLTLNGYLASSATNGQRLIITENFGSVLADVLVAPDGKAHVMRSSRAFKPKWIERYIAADVRCLFGNSTETDCPGQMISPTHFLIERRWYKLDLHIVETKPGPQPAEMFDTSKAEKP
;
A
#
# COMPACT_ATOMS: atom_id res chain seq x y z
N CYS A 1 -20.74 2.34 -24.16
CA CYS A 1 -20.17 2.38 -23.78
C CYS A 1 -19.22 2.01 -23.61
N THR A 2 -18.92 2.14 -23.94
CA THR A 2 -18.08 1.63 -23.76
C THR A 2 -17.16 1.94 -23.02
N THR A 3 -17.35 1.71 -22.32
CA THR A 3 -16.47 1.50 -21.32
C THR A 3 -15.33 0.86 -21.85
N THR A 4 -14.48 1.57 -22.21
CA THR A 4 -13.19 1.17 -22.13
C THR A 4 -12.82 0.91 -20.77
N SER A 5 -13.45 0.07 -20.18
CA SER A 5 -12.91 -0.59 -19.09
C SER A 5 -11.64 -1.21 -19.58
N HIS A 6 -10.56 -0.69 -19.12
CA HIS A 6 -9.36 -1.47 -19.12
C HIS A 6 -9.73 -2.83 -18.54
N PRO A 7 -9.49 -3.92 -19.27
CA PRO A 7 -9.77 -5.22 -18.69
C PRO A 7 -9.04 -5.24 -17.36
N GLN A 8 -9.79 -5.38 -16.30
CA GLN A 8 -9.21 -5.62 -15.01
C GLN A 8 -8.39 -6.88 -15.17
N ILE A 9 -7.10 -6.71 -15.26
CA ILE A 9 -6.22 -7.88 -15.22
C ILE A 9 -6.39 -8.40 -13.80
N PRO A 10 -6.99 -9.59 -13.64
CA PRO A 10 -7.14 -10.14 -12.31
C PRO A 10 -5.77 -10.19 -11.68
N ARG A 11 -5.65 -9.65 -10.49
CA ARG A 11 -4.40 -9.70 -9.75
C ARG A 11 -3.95 -11.15 -9.69
N PRO A 12 -2.77 -11.48 -10.23
CA PRO A 12 -2.28 -12.83 -10.10
C PRO A 12 -2.08 -13.14 -8.62
N PRO A 13 -2.60 -14.24 -8.10
CA PRO A 13 -2.38 -14.59 -6.71
C PRO A 13 -0.88 -14.72 -6.44
N ASN A 14 -0.44 -14.08 -5.37
CA ASN A 14 0.96 -14.19 -4.90
C ASN A 14 2.04 -13.70 -5.86
N THR A 15 1.82 -12.55 -6.50
CA THR A 15 2.87 -11.91 -7.29
C THR A 15 3.98 -11.33 -6.45
N SER A 16 3.71 -11.06 -5.16
CA SER A 16 4.74 -10.59 -4.23
C SER A 16 5.21 -11.76 -3.39
N PRO A 17 6.53 -11.90 -3.14
CA PRO A 17 7.02 -12.89 -2.20
C PRO A 17 6.34 -12.70 -0.85
N ALA A 18 6.02 -13.81 -0.17
CA ALA A 18 5.36 -13.77 1.14
C ALA A 18 6.20 -13.02 2.17
N ASP A 19 7.53 -13.18 2.11
CA ASP A 19 8.48 -12.48 2.96
C ASP A 19 9.39 -11.65 2.06
N ALA A 20 9.29 -10.34 2.16
CA ALA A 20 10.07 -9.43 1.32
C ALA A 20 10.07 -8.02 1.87
N LEU A 21 11.07 -7.24 1.43
CA LEU A 21 11.07 -5.79 1.56
C LEU A 21 10.92 -5.21 0.16
N ILE A 22 9.87 -4.44 -0.07
CA ILE A 22 9.54 -3.89 -1.37
C ILE A 22 9.65 -2.38 -1.31
N THR A 23 10.54 -1.82 -2.12
CA THR A 23 10.70 -0.38 -2.25
C THR A 23 9.88 0.10 -3.44
N GLN A 24 9.11 1.14 -3.25
CA GLN A 24 8.15 1.64 -4.23
C GLN A 24 8.31 3.15 -4.41
N ARG A 25 7.93 3.62 -5.57
CA ARG A 25 7.80 5.05 -5.85
C ARG A 25 6.42 5.30 -6.44
N GLY A 26 5.72 6.29 -5.92
CA GLY A 26 4.37 6.59 -6.36
C GLY A 26 4.17 8.06 -6.66
N VAL A 27 3.24 8.34 -7.56
CA VAL A 27 2.73 9.69 -7.79
C VAL A 27 1.25 9.66 -7.41
N LEU A 28 0.93 10.40 -6.37
CA LEU A 28 -0.43 10.57 -5.89
C LEU A 28 -1.01 11.85 -6.46
N THR A 29 -2.12 11.74 -7.17
CA THR A 29 -2.86 12.88 -7.69
C THR A 29 -4.16 13.03 -6.90
N VAL A 30 -4.31 14.15 -6.20
CA VAL A 30 -5.44 14.47 -5.36
C VAL A 30 -5.83 15.93 -5.58
N LEU A 31 -7.09 16.18 -5.92
CA LEU A 31 -7.62 17.53 -6.09
C LEU A 31 -6.76 18.39 -7.03
N GLY A 32 -6.27 17.80 -8.11
CA GLY A 32 -5.44 18.50 -9.09
C GLY A 32 -3.99 18.71 -8.69
N ARG A 33 -3.59 18.20 -7.52
CA ARG A 33 -2.21 18.28 -7.04
C ARG A 33 -1.53 16.94 -7.18
N GLN A 34 -0.25 16.96 -7.54
CA GLN A 34 0.57 15.76 -7.60
C GLN A 34 1.60 15.76 -6.48
N LEU A 35 1.75 14.63 -5.84
CA LEU A 35 2.71 14.43 -4.77
C LEU A 35 3.51 13.17 -5.05
N THR A 36 4.83 13.29 -5.10
CA THR A 36 5.71 12.14 -5.26
C THR A 36 5.99 11.51 -3.92
N LEU A 37 5.78 10.20 -3.83
CA LEU A 37 5.90 9.44 -2.60
C LEU A 37 6.90 8.31 -2.76
N ASN A 38 7.60 8.01 -1.67
CA ASN A 38 8.40 6.79 -1.57
C ASN A 38 7.71 5.86 -0.60
N GLY A 39 7.62 4.60 -0.94
CA GLY A 39 7.00 3.59 -0.11
C GLY A 39 7.97 2.46 0.21
N TYR A 40 7.93 2.00 1.45
CA TYR A 40 8.72 0.87 1.93
C TYR A 40 7.76 -0.13 2.55
N LEU A 41 7.57 -1.25 1.88
CA LEU A 41 6.65 -2.29 2.32
C LEU A 41 7.44 -3.49 2.84
N ALA A 42 7.31 -3.77 4.13
CA ALA A 42 7.78 -5.01 4.71
C ALA A 42 6.63 -6.01 4.70
N SER A 43 6.79 -7.12 4.02
CA SER A 43 5.78 -8.18 3.94
C SER A 43 6.24 -9.42 4.68
N SER A 44 5.36 -10.00 5.47
CA SER A 44 5.61 -11.24 6.20
C SER A 44 4.41 -12.17 6.04
N ALA A 45 4.65 -13.43 5.72
CA ALA A 45 3.59 -14.43 5.59
C ALA A 45 2.81 -14.62 6.89
N THR A 46 3.47 -14.41 8.04
CA THR A 46 2.88 -14.66 9.35
C THR A 46 2.44 -13.40 10.08
N ASN A 47 3.11 -12.27 9.82
CA ASN A 47 2.91 -11.03 10.59
C ASN A 47 2.16 -9.92 9.85
N GLY A 48 1.88 -10.10 8.58
CA GLY A 48 1.16 -9.12 7.76
C GLY A 48 2.06 -8.23 6.95
N GLN A 49 1.62 -7.00 6.69
CA GLN A 49 2.36 -6.03 5.90
C GLN A 49 2.47 -4.71 6.66
N ARG A 50 3.64 -4.09 6.59
CA ARG A 50 3.84 -2.75 7.13
C ARG A 50 4.32 -1.84 6.01
N LEU A 51 3.57 -0.77 5.75
CA LEU A 51 3.89 0.22 4.72
C LEU A 51 4.27 1.54 5.38
N ILE A 52 5.43 2.06 5.03
CA ILE A 52 5.90 3.39 5.44
C ILE A 52 5.96 4.24 4.19
N ILE A 53 5.25 5.36 4.20
CA ILE A 53 5.23 6.33 3.09
C ILE A 53 5.98 7.58 3.52
N THR A 54 6.95 7.98 2.70
CA THR A 54 7.73 9.20 2.94
C THR A 54 7.62 10.13 1.74
N GLU A 55 7.83 11.42 1.98
CA GLU A 55 8.03 12.38 0.89
C GLU A 55 9.50 12.37 0.45
N ASN A 56 9.83 13.12 -0.60
CA ASN A 56 11.19 13.14 -1.17
C ASN A 56 12.27 13.56 -0.17
N PHE A 57 11.92 14.33 0.84
CA PHE A 57 12.87 14.78 1.87
C PHE A 57 12.97 13.82 3.05
N GLY A 58 12.29 12.68 2.99
CA GLY A 58 12.37 11.65 4.00
C GLY A 58 11.39 11.79 5.17
N SER A 59 10.57 12.84 5.19
CA SER A 59 9.54 12.97 6.23
C SER A 59 8.50 11.87 6.09
N VAL A 60 8.16 11.22 7.20
CA VAL A 60 7.15 10.16 7.20
C VAL A 60 5.76 10.79 7.09
N LEU A 61 5.03 10.42 6.07
CA LEU A 61 3.66 10.87 5.85
C LEU A 61 2.63 9.89 6.43
N ALA A 62 2.93 8.60 6.37
CA ALA A 62 2.07 7.56 6.89
C ALA A 62 2.90 6.33 7.22
N ASP A 63 2.50 5.62 8.25
CA ASP A 63 3.06 4.33 8.64
C ASP A 63 1.90 3.47 9.11
N VAL A 64 1.59 2.41 8.37
CA VAL A 64 0.44 1.56 8.66
C VAL A 64 0.85 0.10 8.62
N LEU A 65 0.33 -0.66 9.58
CA LEU A 65 0.51 -2.09 9.65
C LEU A 65 -0.83 -2.77 9.40
N VAL A 66 -0.87 -3.65 8.41
CA VAL A 66 -2.04 -4.48 8.14
C VAL A 66 -1.75 -5.87 8.68
N ALA A 67 -2.46 -6.24 9.74
CA ALA A 67 -2.29 -7.53 10.39
C ALA A 67 -2.81 -8.68 9.49
N PRO A 68 -2.42 -9.93 9.78
CA PRO A 68 -2.89 -11.07 8.98
C PRO A 68 -4.42 -11.22 8.94
N ASP A 69 -5.12 -10.73 9.98
CA ASP A 69 -6.59 -10.74 10.03
C ASP A 69 -7.23 -9.61 9.21
N GLY A 70 -6.41 -8.78 8.55
CA GLY A 70 -6.87 -7.65 7.75
C GLY A 70 -7.06 -6.35 8.51
N LYS A 71 -6.89 -6.33 9.83
CA LYS A 71 -7.02 -5.12 10.63
C LYS A 71 -5.85 -4.17 10.38
N ALA A 72 -6.17 -2.89 10.24
CA ALA A 72 -5.18 -1.85 10.06
C ALA A 72 -4.82 -1.21 11.38
N HIS A 73 -3.52 -1.01 11.60
CA HIS A 73 -3.01 -0.30 12.78
C HIS A 73 -2.16 0.87 12.27
N VAL A 74 -2.61 2.09 12.55
CA VAL A 74 -1.88 3.29 12.14
C VAL A 74 -0.76 3.53 13.12
N MET A 75 0.48 3.37 12.67
CA MET A 75 1.68 3.55 13.49
C MET A 75 2.09 5.01 13.55
N ARG A 76 1.88 5.74 12.44
CA ARG A 76 2.17 7.16 12.34
C ARG A 76 1.30 7.80 11.27
N SER A 77 0.84 9.01 11.54
CA SER A 77 0.05 9.81 10.61
C SER A 77 0.68 11.19 10.43
N SER A 78 0.12 11.99 9.55
CA SER A 78 0.57 13.35 9.28
C SER A 78 -0.64 14.23 8.95
N ARG A 79 -0.39 15.53 8.72
CA ARG A 79 -1.46 16.44 8.27
C ARG A 79 -2.00 16.05 6.90
N ALA A 80 -1.12 15.57 6.02
CA ALA A 80 -1.51 15.15 4.67
C ALA A 80 -2.26 13.83 4.68
N PHE A 81 -1.90 12.93 5.58
CA PHE A 81 -2.51 11.60 5.69
C PHE A 81 -3.04 11.39 7.11
N LYS A 82 -4.29 11.75 7.33
CA LYS A 82 -4.95 11.59 8.63
C LYS A 82 -5.18 10.11 8.94
N PRO A 83 -5.24 9.71 10.22
CA PRO A 83 -5.37 8.30 10.60
C PRO A 83 -6.56 7.60 9.96
N LYS A 84 -7.73 8.23 9.91
CA LYS A 84 -8.93 7.64 9.30
C LYS A 84 -8.74 7.40 7.80
N TRP A 85 -8.06 8.31 7.13
CA TRP A 85 -7.78 8.19 5.71
C TRP A 85 -6.80 7.04 5.43
N ILE A 86 -5.76 6.94 6.26
CA ILE A 86 -4.79 5.84 6.17
C ILE A 86 -5.49 4.50 6.37
N GLU A 87 -6.28 4.38 7.41
CA GLU A 87 -7.00 3.15 7.72
C GLU A 87 -7.98 2.76 6.61
N ARG A 88 -8.71 3.73 6.09
CA ARG A 88 -9.78 3.49 5.12
C ARG A 88 -9.27 3.23 3.70
N TYR A 89 -8.24 3.94 3.28
CA TYR A 89 -7.78 3.90 1.89
C TYR A 89 -6.41 3.26 1.71
N ILE A 90 -5.41 3.69 2.47
CA ILE A 90 -4.06 3.15 2.34
C ILE A 90 -4.02 1.68 2.73
N ALA A 91 -4.60 1.33 3.86
CA ALA A 91 -4.65 -0.05 4.31
C ALA A 91 -5.43 -0.94 3.32
N ALA A 92 -6.52 -0.43 2.79
CA ALA A 92 -7.30 -1.15 1.78
C ALA A 92 -6.48 -1.39 0.51
N ASP A 93 -5.72 -0.40 0.07
CA ASP A 93 -4.86 -0.52 -1.11
C ASP A 93 -3.72 -1.53 -0.87
N VAL A 94 -3.15 -1.55 0.33
CA VAL A 94 -2.14 -2.56 0.70
C VAL A 94 -2.74 -3.96 0.65
N ARG A 95 -3.90 -4.16 1.23
CA ARG A 95 -4.59 -5.45 1.17
C ARG A 95 -4.88 -5.86 -0.26
N CYS A 96 -5.32 -4.91 -1.07
CA CYS A 96 -5.66 -5.13 -2.46
C CYS A 96 -4.45 -5.56 -3.29
N LEU A 97 -3.33 -4.87 -3.15
CA LEU A 97 -2.16 -5.08 -4.00
C LEU A 97 -1.22 -6.18 -3.48
N PHE A 98 -1.09 -6.31 -2.16
CA PHE A 98 -0.05 -7.16 -1.57
C PHE A 98 -0.59 -8.21 -0.60
N GLY A 99 -1.82 -8.08 -0.16
CA GLY A 99 -2.43 -9.01 0.78
C GLY A 99 -3.16 -10.16 0.10
N ASN A 100 -3.61 -11.11 0.89
CA ASN A 100 -4.46 -12.22 0.44
C ASN A 100 -5.93 -11.83 0.44
N SER A 101 -6.23 -10.62 -0.02
CA SER A 101 -7.60 -10.12 -0.01
C SER A 101 -8.45 -10.88 -1.03
N THR A 102 -9.60 -11.37 -0.58
CA THR A 102 -10.64 -11.91 -1.45
C THR A 102 -11.64 -10.82 -1.85
N GLU A 103 -11.35 -9.55 -1.52
CA GLU A 103 -12.21 -8.45 -1.86
C GLU A 103 -12.32 -8.32 -3.38
N THR A 104 -13.57 -8.31 -3.86
CA THR A 104 -13.87 -8.18 -5.28
C THR A 104 -13.74 -6.75 -5.77
N ASP A 105 -13.71 -5.78 -4.85
CA ASP A 105 -13.68 -4.35 -5.17
C ASP A 105 -12.29 -3.74 -5.02
N CYS A 106 -11.29 -4.42 -5.54
CA CYS A 106 -9.95 -3.85 -5.58
C CYS A 106 -9.85 -2.85 -6.73
N PRO A 107 -9.68 -1.54 -6.45
CA PRO A 107 -9.59 -0.54 -7.52
C PRO A 107 -8.24 -0.54 -8.23
N GLY A 108 -7.32 -1.40 -7.80
CA GLY A 108 -5.99 -1.45 -8.38
C GLY A 108 -5.94 -2.24 -9.66
N GLN A 109 -5.21 -1.71 -10.63
CA GLN A 109 -4.91 -2.38 -11.90
C GLN A 109 -3.42 -2.66 -11.96
N MET A 110 -3.07 -3.88 -12.37
CA MET A 110 -1.68 -4.22 -12.63
C MET A 110 -1.38 -3.92 -14.10
N ILE A 111 -0.59 -2.88 -14.35
CA ILE A 111 -0.14 -2.53 -15.70
C ILE A 111 0.98 -3.49 -16.13
N SER A 112 1.88 -3.77 -15.19
CA SER A 112 2.96 -4.75 -15.34
C SER A 112 3.29 -5.31 -13.96
N PRO A 113 4.14 -6.34 -13.84
CA PRO A 113 4.50 -6.88 -12.52
C PRO A 113 5.13 -5.84 -11.56
N THR A 114 5.61 -4.72 -12.09
CA THR A 114 6.22 -3.66 -11.29
C THR A 114 5.48 -2.33 -11.34
N HIS A 115 4.36 -2.26 -12.06
CA HIS A 115 3.62 -1.02 -12.24
C HIS A 115 2.15 -1.25 -11.94
N PHE A 116 1.63 -0.55 -10.95
CA PHE A 116 0.24 -0.61 -10.52
C PHE A 116 -0.40 0.76 -10.60
N LEU A 117 -1.67 0.79 -10.92
CA LEU A 117 -2.46 2.01 -10.98
C LEU A 117 -3.69 1.82 -10.11
N ILE A 118 -3.88 2.72 -9.15
CA ILE A 118 -5.08 2.76 -8.31
C ILE A 118 -5.85 4.01 -8.67
N GLU A 119 -7.09 3.85 -9.15
CA GLU A 119 -7.98 4.96 -9.45
C GLU A 119 -9.19 4.89 -8.54
N ARG A 120 -9.34 5.90 -7.70
CA ARG A 120 -10.53 6.11 -6.89
C ARG A 120 -11.22 7.39 -7.37
N ARG A 121 -12.44 7.57 -6.97
CA ARG A 121 -13.24 8.73 -7.38
C ARG A 121 -12.54 10.07 -7.15
N TRP A 122 -11.73 10.17 -6.10
CA TRP A 122 -11.15 11.43 -5.69
C TRP A 122 -9.62 11.43 -5.63
N TYR A 123 -8.98 10.28 -5.90
CA TYR A 123 -7.52 10.24 -6.05
C TYR A 123 -7.08 9.16 -7.02
N LYS A 124 -5.89 9.36 -7.54
CA LYS A 124 -5.21 8.42 -8.42
C LYS A 124 -3.80 8.20 -7.88
N LEU A 125 -3.39 6.95 -7.80
CA LEU A 125 -2.04 6.58 -7.38
C LEU A 125 -1.40 5.75 -8.46
N ASP A 126 -0.29 6.26 -9.00
CA ASP A 126 0.54 5.56 -9.97
C ASP A 126 1.76 5.02 -9.21
N LEU A 127 1.87 3.71 -9.08
CA LEU A 127 2.82 3.06 -8.20
C LEU A 127 3.78 2.17 -8.96
N HIS A 128 5.09 2.44 -8.80
CA HIS A 128 6.14 1.63 -9.40
C HIS A 128 6.95 0.93 -8.30
N ILE A 129 7.15 -0.37 -8.47
CA ILE A 129 8.05 -1.13 -7.61
C ILE A 129 9.48 -0.92 -8.13
N VAL A 130 10.33 -0.37 -7.28
CA VAL A 130 11.72 -0.07 -7.61
C VAL A 130 12.61 -1.27 -7.34
N GLU A 131 12.40 -1.93 -6.21
CA GLU A 131 13.21 -3.05 -5.78
C GLU A 131 12.40 -3.99 -4.91
N THR A 132 12.65 -5.29 -5.06
CA THR A 132 12.09 -6.31 -4.18
C THR A 132 13.25 -7.15 -3.63
N LYS A 133 13.40 -7.17 -2.30
CA LYS A 133 14.39 -7.99 -1.63
C LYS A 133 13.66 -9.13 -0.91
N PRO A 134 13.67 -10.34 -1.45
CA PRO A 134 13.08 -11.49 -0.75
C PRO A 134 13.82 -11.80 0.55
N GLY A 135 13.10 -12.27 1.53
CA GLY A 135 13.66 -12.70 2.79
C GLY A 135 12.79 -12.33 3.98
N PRO A 136 13.00 -13.01 5.12
CA PRO A 136 12.21 -12.77 6.31
C PRO A 136 12.46 -11.36 6.86
N GLN A 137 11.40 -10.75 7.37
CA GLN A 137 11.45 -9.44 7.99
C GLN A 137 11.43 -9.59 9.51
N PRO A 138 12.13 -8.72 10.27
CA PRO A 138 12.14 -8.81 11.73
C PRO A 138 10.74 -8.71 12.31
N ALA A 139 10.43 -9.59 13.27
CA ALA A 139 9.11 -9.59 13.91
C ALA A 139 8.79 -8.27 14.60
N GLU A 140 9.81 -7.54 15.05
CA GLU A 140 9.67 -6.24 15.72
C GLU A 140 9.02 -5.19 14.83
N MET A 141 9.18 -5.31 13.52
CA MET A 141 8.54 -4.38 12.56
C MET A 141 7.01 -4.48 12.60
N PHE A 142 6.48 -5.59 13.12
CA PHE A 142 5.04 -5.85 13.12
C PHE A 142 4.43 -5.74 14.52
N ASP A 143 5.14 -5.11 15.45
CA ASP A 143 4.67 -4.87 16.80
C ASP A 143 3.66 -3.71 16.81
N THR A 144 2.42 -4.00 17.16
CA THR A 144 1.33 -3.01 17.17
C THR A 144 1.25 -2.22 18.47
N SER A 145 2.07 -2.53 19.46
CA SER A 145 2.02 -1.84 20.76
C SER A 145 2.31 -0.35 20.67
N LYS A 146 3.00 0.08 19.61
CA LYS A 146 3.33 1.49 19.37
C LYS A 146 2.37 2.17 18.40
N ALA A 147 1.27 1.52 18.04
CA ALA A 147 0.30 2.11 17.14
C ALA A 147 -0.34 3.36 17.76
N GLU A 148 -0.63 4.36 16.93
CA GLU A 148 -1.36 5.54 17.38
C GLU A 148 -2.75 5.10 17.82
N LYS A 149 -3.20 5.64 18.95
CA LYS A 149 -4.58 5.42 19.40
C LYS A 149 -5.49 6.32 18.57
N PRO A 150 -6.62 5.77 18.10
CA PRO A 150 -7.59 6.58 17.35
C PRO A 150 -8.17 7.71 18.18
#